data_f1a1fe755eaca6dfc299b432a7471b6a
#
_entry.id   f1a1fe755eaca6dfc299b432a7471b6a
#
_cell.length_a   1.000
_cell.length_b   1.000
_cell.length_c   1.000
_cell.angle_alpha   90.00
_cell.angle_beta   90.00
_cell.angle_gamma   90.00
#
_symmetry.space_group_name_H-M   'P 1'
#
loop_
_entity.id
_entity.type
_entity.pdbx_description
1 polymer ?
#
loop_
_entity_poly.entity_id
_entity_poly.type
_entity_poly.pdbx_seq_one_letter_code
_entity_poly.pdbx_strand_id
1 'polypeptide(L)'
;MSDNPRKKRLRILSTAAAADDDDDDDDDDDVDDDEDNLEGIPLIGFGTYAVKTPQVIYNALSVGYRHLYLAENYNNLHHIKKALSQALAPLTEGGLGIERKDIWITMKIPVQSIDNIGALLAEVGTDYFDLVLYHYPFSMFDSKAQLRQSWMYMTTLKQSRAVKRIGVSNFYASHLTKLFDVCQEFNLEKPFANEIQINPYVYCLEKETLDLCFQNNIQLIAYSPLGFNAATFVLQDTGMQTIAEEIGITTAQLSLAWLLSKKICVIPKSNNILRQKENFASKDAIYNVLHFSDDMDQISEGKDPKAFLLDTAEKSKEDGNRVSLLVWN
;
A
#
# COMPACT_ATOMS: atom_id res chain seq x y z
N MET A 1 -27.59 -5.43 33.23
CA MET A 1 -27.29 -5.27 31.79
C MET A 1 -27.13 -3.77 31.56
N SER A 2 -25.90 -3.29 31.54
CA SER A 2 -25.60 -1.85 31.37
C SER A 2 -25.74 -1.49 29.90
N ASP A 3 -26.65 -0.59 29.59
CA ASP A 3 -26.81 0.00 28.25
C ASP A 3 -25.50 0.66 27.81
N ASN A 4 -24.81 0.07 26.85
CA ASN A 4 -23.60 0.65 26.28
C ASN A 4 -23.97 1.86 25.43
N PRO A 5 -23.55 3.09 25.79
CA PRO A 5 -23.92 4.31 25.10
C PRO A 5 -23.51 4.32 23.60
N ARG A 6 -22.53 3.52 23.20
CA ARG A 6 -22.11 3.35 21.80
C ARG A 6 -23.17 2.65 20.93
N LYS A 7 -23.91 1.66 21.48
CA LYS A 7 -25.01 1.01 20.75
C LYS A 7 -26.21 1.93 20.49
N LYS A 8 -26.39 2.95 21.33
CA LYS A 8 -27.43 3.96 21.13
C LYS A 8 -27.14 4.92 19.96
N ARG A 9 -25.83 5.20 19.71
CA ARG A 9 -25.42 6.08 18.59
C ARG A 9 -25.64 5.40 17.22
N LEU A 10 -25.33 4.11 17.09
CA LEU A 10 -25.58 3.36 15.85
C LEU A 10 -27.08 3.26 15.48
N ARG A 11 -27.97 3.18 16.48
CA ARG A 11 -29.43 3.12 16.23
C ARG A 11 -30.04 4.45 15.75
N ILE A 12 -29.44 5.59 16.10
CA ILE A 12 -29.94 6.93 15.72
C ILE A 12 -29.61 7.24 14.25
N LEU A 13 -28.55 6.64 13.68
CA LEU A 13 -28.18 6.86 12.29
C LEU A 13 -28.98 5.98 11.29
N SER A 14 -29.68 4.95 11.74
CA SER A 14 -30.52 4.09 10.88
C SER A 14 -31.97 4.56 10.70
N THR A 15 -32.40 5.62 11.41
CA THR A 15 -33.80 6.09 11.38
C THR A 15 -33.99 7.47 10.72
N ALA A 16 -32.94 8.04 10.12
CA ALA A 16 -33.00 9.37 9.49
C ALA A 16 -33.13 9.34 7.95
N ALA A 17 -33.58 8.22 7.37
CA ALA A 17 -33.82 8.12 5.93
C ALA A 17 -35.26 7.72 5.66
N ALA A 18 -36.23 8.64 5.86
CA ALA A 18 -37.57 8.63 5.22
C ALA A 18 -38.34 9.91 5.57
N ALA A 19 -38.64 10.70 4.55
CA ALA A 19 -39.62 11.77 4.34
C ALA A 19 -38.91 13.10 3.95
N ASP A 20 -39.22 13.79 2.93
CA ASP A 20 -40.37 14.04 2.10
C ASP A 20 -39.95 14.77 0.81
N ASP A 21 -40.81 14.68 -0.17
CA ASP A 21 -40.76 15.19 -1.54
C ASP A 21 -40.77 16.74 -1.63
N ASP A 22 -40.39 17.15 -2.86
CA ASP A 22 -40.76 18.34 -3.66
C ASP A 22 -39.80 19.55 -3.62
N ASP A 23 -39.24 19.76 -4.74
CA ASP A 23 -39.31 20.86 -5.70
C ASP A 23 -37.95 21.13 -6.41
N ASP A 24 -38.10 21.17 -7.70
CA ASP A 24 -37.17 21.53 -8.76
C ASP A 24 -36.30 22.77 -8.46
N ASP A 25 -34.99 22.63 -8.65
CA ASP A 25 -34.20 23.61 -9.40
C ASP A 25 -32.92 22.89 -9.92
N ASP A 26 -32.83 22.73 -11.24
CA ASP A 26 -31.66 22.35 -12.00
C ASP A 26 -30.54 23.39 -11.80
N ASP A 27 -29.65 23.16 -10.89
CA ASP A 27 -28.29 23.65 -10.92
C ASP A 27 -27.35 22.43 -10.97
N ASP A 28 -26.92 22.08 -12.19
CA ASP A 28 -25.78 21.23 -12.49
C ASP A 28 -24.51 21.87 -11.90
N ASP A 29 -24.38 21.87 -10.59
CA ASP A 29 -23.09 21.94 -9.94
C ASP A 29 -22.42 20.60 -10.10
N ASP A 30 -21.65 20.45 -11.17
CA ASP A 30 -20.56 19.49 -11.29
C ASP A 30 -19.71 19.64 -10.02
N VAL A 31 -20.09 18.90 -8.98
CA VAL A 31 -19.23 18.69 -7.82
C VAL A 31 -18.08 17.86 -8.38
N ASP A 32 -16.98 18.54 -8.68
CA ASP A 32 -15.69 17.94 -8.93
C ASP A 32 -15.40 16.93 -7.81
N ASP A 33 -15.69 15.65 -8.05
CA ASP A 33 -15.31 14.51 -7.23
C ASP A 33 -13.77 14.31 -7.16
N ASP A 34 -13.00 15.33 -7.56
CA ASP A 34 -11.54 15.28 -7.76
C ASP A 34 -10.69 15.71 -6.56
N GLU A 35 -11.28 16.15 -5.43
CA GLU A 35 -10.45 16.72 -4.36
C GLU A 35 -9.78 15.72 -3.41
N ASP A 36 -10.05 14.41 -3.47
CA ASP A 36 -9.52 13.45 -2.49
C ASP A 36 -8.60 12.33 -3.03
N ASN A 37 -8.33 12.32 -4.33
CA ASN A 37 -7.43 11.34 -4.93
C ASN A 37 -6.02 11.92 -5.07
N LEU A 38 -5.07 11.39 -4.28
CA LEU A 38 -3.64 11.54 -4.56
C LEU A 38 -3.33 10.96 -5.95
N GLU A 39 -3.75 11.71 -7.00
CA GLU A 39 -3.53 11.45 -8.42
C GLU A 39 -3.67 9.97 -8.87
N GLY A 40 -4.71 9.28 -8.41
CA GLY A 40 -5.17 8.02 -9.04
C GLY A 40 -4.48 6.73 -8.62
N ILE A 41 -3.66 6.70 -7.55
CA ILE A 41 -3.13 5.43 -7.03
C ILE A 41 -4.23 4.64 -6.30
N PRO A 42 -4.55 3.38 -6.72
CA PRO A 42 -5.50 2.57 -5.96
C PRO A 42 -4.96 2.27 -4.56
N LEU A 43 -5.67 2.72 -3.52
CA LEU A 43 -5.20 2.61 -2.13
C LEU A 43 -5.14 1.16 -1.60
N ILE A 44 -5.77 0.21 -2.27
CA ILE A 44 -5.62 -1.21 -1.96
C ILE A 44 -4.95 -1.94 -3.14
N GLY A 45 -3.72 -2.38 -2.93
CA GLY A 45 -2.92 -3.10 -3.90
C GLY A 45 -2.72 -4.57 -3.53
N PHE A 46 -2.24 -5.36 -4.47
CA PHE A 46 -1.90 -6.76 -4.27
C PHE A 46 -0.38 -6.95 -4.24
N GLY A 47 0.16 -7.33 -3.08
CA GLY A 47 1.57 -7.68 -2.93
C GLY A 47 1.90 -9.00 -3.61
N THR A 48 2.97 -9.05 -4.40
CA THR A 48 3.34 -10.24 -5.17
C THR A 48 4.54 -11.00 -4.61
N TYR A 49 5.09 -10.58 -3.47
CA TYR A 49 6.20 -11.30 -2.84
C TYR A 49 5.89 -12.79 -2.60
N ALA A 50 6.82 -13.66 -2.99
CA ALA A 50 6.70 -15.12 -2.87
C ALA A 50 5.44 -15.72 -3.53
N VAL A 51 4.85 -15.07 -4.53
CA VAL A 51 3.84 -15.67 -5.39
C VAL A 51 4.54 -16.60 -6.38
N LYS A 52 4.06 -17.86 -6.45
CA LYS A 52 4.71 -18.93 -7.22
C LYS A 52 3.91 -19.38 -8.44
N THR A 53 2.74 -18.81 -8.71
CA THR A 53 1.90 -19.17 -9.86
C THR A 53 1.15 -17.97 -10.42
N PRO A 54 0.95 -17.89 -11.74
CA PRO A 54 0.20 -16.80 -12.35
C PRO A 54 -1.28 -16.79 -11.90
N GLN A 55 -1.85 -17.94 -11.54
CA GLN A 55 -3.23 -18.06 -11.09
C GLN A 55 -3.54 -17.20 -9.86
N VAL A 56 -2.59 -17.06 -8.93
CA VAL A 56 -2.74 -16.24 -7.72
C VAL A 56 -2.94 -14.76 -8.09
N ILE A 57 -2.19 -14.27 -9.08
CA ILE A 57 -2.27 -12.89 -9.57
C ILE A 57 -3.54 -12.66 -10.37
N TYR A 58 -3.88 -13.61 -11.26
CA TYR A 58 -5.13 -13.58 -12.02
C TYR A 58 -6.35 -13.55 -11.07
N ASN A 59 -6.34 -14.37 -10.01
CA ASN A 59 -7.38 -14.37 -8.99
C ASN A 59 -7.51 -12.99 -8.30
N ALA A 60 -6.40 -12.34 -7.96
CA ALA A 60 -6.44 -11.01 -7.38
C ALA A 60 -7.09 -9.99 -8.34
N LEU A 61 -6.72 -10.00 -9.61
CA LEU A 61 -7.35 -9.15 -10.64
C LEU A 61 -8.85 -9.46 -10.80
N SER A 62 -9.23 -10.74 -10.77
CA SER A 62 -10.64 -11.17 -10.85
C SER A 62 -11.46 -10.78 -9.62
N VAL A 63 -10.85 -10.66 -8.45
CA VAL A 63 -11.48 -10.15 -7.22
C VAL A 63 -11.76 -8.65 -7.31
N GLY A 64 -11.00 -7.91 -8.13
CA GLY A 64 -11.15 -6.48 -8.30
C GLY A 64 -9.91 -5.66 -7.98
N TYR A 65 -8.79 -6.27 -7.56
CA TYR A 65 -7.55 -5.52 -7.42
C TYR A 65 -7.16 -4.87 -8.75
N ARG A 66 -6.74 -3.62 -8.68
CA ARG A 66 -6.26 -2.83 -9.84
C ARG A 66 -4.88 -2.22 -9.58
N HIS A 67 -4.21 -2.63 -8.53
CA HIS A 67 -2.84 -2.24 -8.21
C HIS A 67 -2.01 -3.49 -7.93
N LEU A 68 -1.02 -3.76 -8.78
CA LEU A 68 -0.06 -4.85 -8.61
C LEU A 68 1.28 -4.29 -8.12
N TYR A 69 1.80 -4.90 -7.07
CA TYR A 69 3.02 -4.45 -6.40
C TYR A 69 4.16 -5.45 -6.61
N LEU A 70 5.13 -5.06 -7.43
CA LEU A 70 6.20 -5.91 -7.93
C LEU A 70 7.57 -5.50 -7.38
N ALA A 71 8.54 -6.40 -7.46
CA ALA A 71 9.94 -6.09 -7.30
C ALA A 71 10.80 -7.01 -8.17
N GLU A 72 11.89 -6.47 -8.72
CA GLU A 72 12.83 -7.22 -9.55
C GLU A 72 13.37 -8.46 -8.82
N ASN A 73 13.73 -8.32 -7.54
CA ASN A 73 14.29 -9.40 -6.74
C ASN A 73 13.29 -10.45 -6.23
N TYR A 74 11.99 -10.34 -6.58
CA TYR A 74 11.02 -11.38 -6.23
C TYR A 74 11.11 -12.61 -7.14
N ASN A 75 11.85 -12.54 -8.24
CA ASN A 75 12.09 -13.63 -9.19
C ASN A 75 10.81 -14.29 -9.73
N ASN A 76 9.75 -13.52 -9.87
CA ASN A 76 8.43 -14.01 -10.27
C ASN A 76 7.75 -13.18 -11.37
N LEU A 77 8.48 -12.29 -12.05
CA LEU A 77 7.93 -11.41 -13.10
C LEU A 77 7.33 -12.21 -14.26
N HIS A 78 7.87 -13.37 -14.58
CA HIS A 78 7.29 -14.28 -15.58
C HIS A 78 5.89 -14.80 -15.21
N HIS A 79 5.57 -14.92 -13.91
CA HIS A 79 4.20 -15.22 -13.45
C HIS A 79 3.28 -14.01 -13.61
N ILE A 80 3.81 -12.79 -13.38
CA ILE A 80 3.07 -11.54 -13.60
C ILE A 80 2.70 -11.43 -15.07
N LYS A 81 3.66 -11.59 -15.98
CA LYS A 81 3.44 -11.55 -17.42
C LYS A 81 2.31 -12.49 -17.88
N LYS A 82 2.35 -13.75 -17.42
CA LYS A 82 1.32 -14.73 -17.76
C LYS A 82 -0.06 -14.34 -17.25
N ALA A 83 -0.14 -13.84 -16.01
CA ALA A 83 -1.40 -13.41 -15.41
C ALA A 83 -1.98 -12.17 -16.10
N LEU A 84 -1.13 -11.17 -16.42
CA LEU A 84 -1.54 -9.98 -17.15
C LEU A 84 -2.00 -10.33 -18.57
N SER A 85 -1.24 -11.15 -19.31
CA SER A 85 -1.64 -11.60 -20.64
C SER A 85 -3.01 -12.27 -20.64
N GLN A 86 -3.29 -13.12 -19.64
CA GLN A 86 -4.60 -13.75 -19.49
C GLN A 86 -5.70 -12.74 -19.11
N ALA A 87 -5.43 -11.87 -18.12
CA ALA A 87 -6.43 -10.94 -17.62
C ALA A 87 -6.84 -9.88 -18.66
N LEU A 88 -5.89 -9.45 -19.49
CA LEU A 88 -6.09 -8.46 -20.55
C LEU A 88 -6.58 -9.06 -21.86
N ALA A 89 -6.68 -10.39 -21.97
CA ALA A 89 -7.25 -11.05 -23.13
C ALA A 89 -8.76 -10.70 -23.30
N PRO A 90 -9.33 -10.88 -24.49
CA PRO A 90 -10.77 -10.73 -24.68
C PRO A 90 -11.57 -11.62 -23.72
N LEU A 91 -12.77 -11.17 -23.32
CA LEU A 91 -13.67 -11.96 -22.46
C LEU A 91 -13.97 -13.34 -23.06
N THR A 92 -14.07 -13.44 -24.40
CA THR A 92 -14.26 -14.69 -25.14
C THR A 92 -13.10 -15.67 -25.01
N GLU A 93 -11.92 -15.19 -24.60
CA GLU A 93 -10.69 -15.97 -24.40
C GLU A 93 -10.34 -16.14 -22.91
N GLY A 94 -11.29 -15.84 -22.01
CA GLY A 94 -11.10 -15.95 -20.57
C GLY A 94 -10.39 -14.74 -19.92
N GLY A 95 -10.40 -13.59 -20.60
CA GLY A 95 -9.97 -12.32 -20.04
C GLY A 95 -10.98 -11.75 -19.04
N LEU A 96 -10.64 -10.64 -18.41
CA LEU A 96 -11.43 -10.00 -17.36
C LEU A 96 -12.18 -8.74 -17.84
N GLY A 97 -12.11 -8.40 -19.13
CA GLY A 97 -12.71 -7.16 -19.66
C GLY A 97 -12.06 -5.88 -19.12
N ILE A 98 -10.78 -5.95 -18.80
CA ILE A 98 -9.97 -4.82 -18.29
C ILE A 98 -8.87 -4.51 -19.29
N GLU A 99 -8.45 -3.25 -19.30
CA GLU A 99 -7.34 -2.78 -20.13
C GLU A 99 -6.09 -2.49 -19.28
N ARG A 100 -4.92 -2.36 -19.94
CA ARG A 100 -3.68 -2.00 -19.23
C ARG A 100 -3.80 -0.69 -18.42
N LYS A 101 -4.54 0.28 -18.95
CA LYS A 101 -4.77 1.57 -18.28
C LYS A 101 -5.54 1.45 -16.96
N ASP A 102 -6.35 0.39 -16.80
CA ASP A 102 -7.13 0.13 -15.58
C ASP A 102 -6.27 -0.49 -14.46
N ILE A 103 -5.02 -0.86 -14.77
CA ILE A 103 -4.12 -1.51 -13.81
C ILE A 103 -2.96 -0.58 -13.49
N TRP A 104 -2.81 -0.25 -12.23
CA TRP A 104 -1.63 0.41 -11.69
C TRP A 104 -0.54 -0.64 -11.39
N ILE A 105 0.65 -0.47 -11.93
CA ILE A 105 1.80 -1.34 -11.67
C ILE A 105 2.89 -0.55 -10.97
N THR A 106 3.19 -0.92 -9.71
CA THR A 106 4.36 -0.43 -8.99
C THR A 106 5.50 -1.44 -9.09
N MET A 107 6.68 -0.99 -9.51
CA MET A 107 7.90 -1.79 -9.63
C MET A 107 8.97 -1.27 -8.67
N LYS A 108 9.55 -2.14 -7.84
CA LYS A 108 10.75 -1.82 -7.05
C LYS A 108 11.99 -2.34 -7.73
N ILE A 109 12.99 -1.47 -7.78
CA ILE A 109 14.30 -1.78 -8.37
C ILE A 109 15.43 -1.43 -7.40
N PRO A 110 16.52 -2.20 -7.35
CA PRO A 110 17.76 -1.75 -6.72
C PRO A 110 18.38 -0.59 -7.52
N VAL A 111 19.18 0.24 -6.86
CA VAL A 111 19.78 1.45 -7.49
C VAL A 111 20.58 1.11 -8.75
N GLN A 112 21.27 -0.02 -8.76
CA GLN A 112 22.09 -0.46 -9.88
C GLN A 112 21.30 -1.02 -11.08
N SER A 113 19.99 -1.23 -10.93
CA SER A 113 19.14 -1.78 -12.01
C SER A 113 18.40 -0.72 -12.80
N ILE A 114 18.71 0.54 -12.58
CA ILE A 114 17.98 1.65 -13.22
C ILE A 114 18.06 1.60 -14.75
N ASP A 115 19.19 1.15 -15.30
CA ASP A 115 19.39 1.01 -16.75
C ASP A 115 18.62 -0.18 -17.34
N ASN A 116 18.04 -1.06 -16.50
CA ASN A 116 17.36 -2.30 -16.92
C ASN A 116 15.84 -2.11 -17.11
N ILE A 117 15.30 -0.91 -17.00
CA ILE A 117 13.83 -0.68 -17.06
C ILE A 117 13.21 -1.29 -18.31
N GLY A 118 13.85 -1.16 -19.47
CA GLY A 118 13.34 -1.75 -20.72
C GLY A 118 13.25 -3.28 -20.65
N ALA A 119 14.23 -3.96 -20.05
CA ALA A 119 14.20 -5.40 -19.85
C ALA A 119 13.11 -5.82 -18.86
N LEU A 120 12.92 -5.08 -17.76
CA LEU A 120 11.86 -5.32 -16.77
C LEU A 120 10.46 -5.15 -17.37
N LEU A 121 10.25 -4.14 -18.22
CA LEU A 121 9.00 -3.95 -18.96
C LEU A 121 8.70 -5.17 -19.86
N ALA A 122 9.70 -5.64 -20.60
CA ALA A 122 9.55 -6.81 -21.47
C ALA A 122 9.28 -8.09 -20.67
N GLU A 123 9.92 -8.24 -19.49
CA GLU A 123 9.72 -9.39 -18.59
C GLU A 123 8.33 -9.38 -17.95
N VAL A 124 7.78 -8.21 -17.60
CA VAL A 124 6.41 -8.05 -17.09
C VAL A 124 5.38 -8.10 -18.21
N GLY A 125 5.76 -7.76 -19.45
CA GLY A 125 4.85 -7.71 -20.60
C GLY A 125 3.97 -6.45 -20.59
N THR A 126 4.56 -5.29 -20.31
CA THR A 126 3.89 -3.98 -20.27
C THR A 126 4.77 -2.91 -20.91
N ASP A 127 4.17 -1.81 -21.37
CA ASP A 127 4.87 -0.71 -22.02
C ASP A 127 5.32 0.39 -21.04
N TYR A 128 4.76 0.39 -19.83
CA TYR A 128 5.10 1.37 -18.80
C TYR A 128 4.83 0.83 -17.39
N PHE A 129 5.52 1.40 -16.39
CA PHE A 129 5.19 1.30 -14.99
C PHE A 129 4.51 2.59 -14.51
N ASP A 130 3.46 2.47 -13.71
CA ASP A 130 2.77 3.64 -13.14
C ASP A 130 3.61 4.29 -12.04
N LEU A 131 4.38 3.47 -11.29
CA LEU A 131 5.30 3.93 -10.27
C LEU A 131 6.54 3.03 -10.21
N VAL A 132 7.73 3.65 -10.19
CA VAL A 132 8.99 2.94 -9.90
C VAL A 132 9.57 3.47 -8.60
N LEU A 133 9.97 2.55 -7.70
CA LEU A 133 10.58 2.87 -6.42
C LEU A 133 12.00 2.32 -6.34
N TYR A 134 12.92 3.08 -5.78
CA TYR A 134 14.13 2.48 -5.24
C TYR A 134 13.78 1.56 -4.06
N HIS A 135 14.24 0.30 -4.10
CA HIS A 135 13.86 -0.73 -3.15
C HIS A 135 14.42 -0.46 -1.75
N TYR A 136 15.67 0.07 -1.68
CA TYR A 136 16.37 0.38 -0.45
C TYR A 136 17.27 1.60 -0.62
N PRO A 137 17.53 2.36 0.47
CA PRO A 137 18.41 3.53 0.46
C PRO A 137 19.91 3.22 0.34
N PHE A 138 20.33 1.93 0.39
CA PHE A 138 21.73 1.52 0.41
C PHE A 138 22.54 2.14 -0.72
N SER A 139 23.84 2.37 -0.48
CA SER A 139 24.80 2.98 -1.40
C SER A 139 24.45 4.38 -1.93
N MET A 140 23.19 4.80 -1.87
CA MET A 140 22.81 6.16 -2.27
C MET A 140 23.33 7.23 -1.31
N PHE A 141 23.49 6.85 -0.02
CA PHE A 141 23.86 7.76 1.07
C PHE A 141 25.35 7.75 1.43
N ASP A 142 26.20 7.06 0.66
CA ASP A 142 27.66 7.10 0.87
C ASP A 142 28.20 8.52 0.68
N SER A 143 27.54 9.33 -0.16
CA SER A 143 27.81 10.76 -0.29
C SER A 143 26.59 11.50 -0.85
N LYS A 144 26.53 12.83 -0.60
CA LYS A 144 25.52 13.72 -1.20
C LYS A 144 25.55 13.66 -2.73
N ALA A 145 26.75 13.51 -3.32
CA ALA A 145 26.92 13.39 -4.77
C ALA A 145 26.27 12.12 -5.32
N GLN A 146 26.41 10.98 -4.63
CA GLN A 146 25.76 9.73 -5.02
C GLN A 146 24.26 9.81 -4.88
N LEU A 147 23.76 10.35 -3.77
CA LEU A 147 22.32 10.56 -3.57
C LEU A 147 21.72 11.41 -4.68
N ARG A 148 22.37 12.56 -5.01
CA ARG A 148 21.98 13.42 -6.12
C ARG A 148 21.96 12.63 -7.44
N GLN A 149 23.03 11.96 -7.77
CA GLN A 149 23.15 11.22 -9.04
C GLN A 149 22.07 10.15 -9.16
N SER A 150 21.88 9.35 -8.13
CA SER A 150 20.84 8.30 -8.12
C SER A 150 19.45 8.89 -8.30
N TRP A 151 19.15 10.01 -7.61
CA TRP A 151 17.83 10.63 -7.76
C TRP A 151 17.63 11.30 -9.10
N MET A 152 18.66 11.90 -9.68
CA MET A 152 18.62 12.43 -11.05
C MET A 152 18.33 11.34 -12.08
N TYR A 153 18.85 10.13 -11.91
CA TYR A 153 18.51 9.00 -12.80
C TYR A 153 17.02 8.66 -12.73
N MET A 154 16.42 8.64 -11.53
CA MET A 154 14.98 8.41 -11.40
C MET A 154 14.16 9.51 -12.13
N THR A 155 14.54 10.78 -12.00
CA THR A 155 13.86 11.86 -12.70
C THR A 155 13.99 11.73 -14.22
N THR A 156 15.12 11.23 -14.72
CA THR A 156 15.32 10.95 -16.15
C THR A 156 14.44 9.81 -16.65
N LEU A 157 14.23 8.76 -15.84
CA LEU A 157 13.31 7.66 -16.18
C LEU A 157 11.89 8.16 -16.42
N LYS A 158 11.40 9.07 -15.60
CA LYS A 158 10.07 9.66 -15.75
C LYS A 158 9.93 10.38 -17.11
N GLN A 159 10.99 11.00 -17.61
CA GLN A 159 10.98 11.68 -18.92
C GLN A 159 10.85 10.69 -20.10
N SER A 160 11.25 9.43 -19.92
CA SER A 160 11.23 8.40 -20.96
C SER A 160 9.82 7.89 -21.31
N ARG A 161 8.77 8.29 -20.60
CA ARG A 161 7.40 7.74 -20.66
C ARG A 161 7.27 6.27 -20.27
N ALA A 162 8.36 5.56 -20.03
CA ALA A 162 8.37 4.18 -19.52
C ALA A 162 7.98 4.13 -18.04
N VAL A 163 8.05 5.26 -17.34
CA VAL A 163 7.72 5.41 -15.92
C VAL A 163 6.92 6.69 -15.73
N LYS A 164 5.72 6.58 -15.15
CA LYS A 164 4.86 7.76 -14.93
C LYS A 164 5.22 8.50 -13.66
N ARG A 165 5.56 7.80 -12.58
CA ARG A 165 5.90 8.37 -11.28
C ARG A 165 7.11 7.67 -10.67
N ILE A 166 7.83 8.37 -9.81
CA ILE A 166 9.02 7.87 -9.13
C ILE A 166 8.89 8.04 -7.63
N GLY A 167 9.50 7.14 -6.88
CA GLY A 167 9.47 7.19 -5.43
C GLY A 167 10.55 6.33 -4.79
N VAL A 168 10.38 6.09 -3.51
CA VAL A 168 11.37 5.38 -2.67
C VAL A 168 10.70 4.31 -1.83
N SER A 169 11.49 3.37 -1.34
CA SER A 169 11.06 2.34 -0.41
C SER A 169 12.09 2.19 0.70
N ASN A 170 11.61 2.02 1.93
CA ASN A 170 12.41 1.94 3.14
C ASN A 170 13.23 3.22 3.45
N PHE A 171 12.69 4.37 3.07
CA PHE A 171 13.27 5.66 3.43
C PHE A 171 12.59 6.19 4.70
N TYR A 172 13.34 6.25 5.79
CA TYR A 172 12.90 6.82 7.06
C TYR A 172 13.19 8.31 7.13
N ALA A 173 12.74 8.99 8.18
CA ALA A 173 12.80 10.45 8.30
C ALA A 173 14.18 11.04 7.96
N SER A 174 15.28 10.44 8.48
CA SER A 174 16.63 10.89 8.21
C SER A 174 17.06 10.74 6.73
N HIS A 175 16.56 9.71 6.02
CA HIS A 175 16.80 9.51 4.60
C HIS A 175 16.02 10.52 3.76
N LEU A 176 14.73 10.70 4.09
CA LEU A 176 13.85 11.65 3.40
C LEU A 176 14.36 13.09 3.54
N THR A 177 14.78 13.50 4.74
CA THR A 177 15.33 14.84 4.95
C THR A 177 16.53 15.10 4.05
N LYS A 178 17.50 14.17 3.98
CA LYS A 178 18.65 14.31 3.09
C LYS A 178 18.25 14.34 1.61
N LEU A 179 17.27 13.54 1.22
CA LEU A 179 16.76 13.55 -0.15
C LEU A 179 16.06 14.86 -0.48
N PHE A 180 15.27 15.43 0.45
CA PHE A 180 14.61 16.71 0.25
C PHE A 180 15.60 17.87 0.12
N ASP A 181 16.68 17.85 0.92
CA ASP A 181 17.78 18.82 0.79
C ASP A 181 18.39 18.79 -0.64
N VAL A 182 18.61 17.57 -1.16
CA VAL A 182 19.10 17.39 -2.54
C VAL A 182 18.06 17.87 -3.56
N CYS A 183 16.79 17.52 -3.38
CA CYS A 183 15.72 17.95 -4.28
C CYS A 183 15.63 19.49 -4.31
N GLN A 184 15.69 20.14 -3.16
CA GLN A 184 15.63 21.60 -3.06
C GLN A 184 16.86 22.27 -3.70
N GLU A 185 18.07 21.80 -3.40
CA GLU A 185 19.33 22.39 -3.89
C GLU A 185 19.47 22.29 -5.40
N PHE A 186 19.01 21.19 -6.01
CA PHE A 186 19.18 20.90 -7.43
C PHE A 186 17.89 21.04 -8.25
N ASN A 187 16.84 21.59 -7.67
CA ASN A 187 15.53 21.76 -8.30
C ASN A 187 14.98 20.46 -8.91
N LEU A 188 15.06 19.36 -8.14
CA LEU A 188 14.52 18.06 -8.49
C LEU A 188 13.16 17.85 -7.82
N GLU A 189 12.28 17.07 -8.44
CA GLU A 189 11.02 16.69 -7.82
C GLU A 189 11.23 15.79 -6.59
N LYS A 190 10.37 15.93 -5.60
CA LYS A 190 10.31 15.01 -4.45
C LYS A 190 9.74 13.67 -4.89
N PRO A 191 9.99 12.57 -4.13
CA PRO A 191 9.34 11.29 -4.41
C PRO A 191 7.82 11.40 -4.33
N PHE A 192 7.11 10.78 -5.28
CA PHE A 192 5.66 10.65 -5.26
C PHE A 192 5.19 9.77 -4.09
N ALA A 193 5.91 8.70 -3.80
CA ALA A 193 5.53 7.75 -2.75
C ALA A 193 6.74 7.26 -1.96
N ASN A 194 6.48 6.86 -0.71
CA ASN A 194 7.41 6.12 0.13
C ASN A 194 6.73 4.85 0.66
N GLU A 195 7.30 3.69 0.35
CA GLU A 195 6.84 2.42 0.87
C GLU A 195 7.66 2.03 2.10
N ILE A 196 7.00 1.84 3.23
CA ILE A 196 7.63 1.35 4.46
C ILE A 196 6.76 0.28 5.13
N GLN A 197 7.33 -0.44 6.10
CA GLN A 197 6.54 -1.35 6.92
C GLN A 197 5.59 -0.57 7.81
N ILE A 198 4.28 -0.77 7.63
CA ILE A 198 3.26 -0.14 8.47
C ILE A 198 2.18 -1.17 8.80
N ASN A 199 1.93 -1.34 10.09
CA ASN A 199 0.83 -2.10 10.67
C ASN A 199 0.59 -1.58 12.10
N PRO A 200 -0.45 -2.00 12.82
CA PRO A 200 -0.76 -1.48 14.15
C PRO A 200 0.37 -1.59 15.20
N TYR A 201 1.32 -2.51 15.00
CA TYR A 201 2.43 -2.71 15.96
C TYR A 201 3.64 -1.81 15.73
N VAL A 202 3.80 -1.26 14.54
CA VAL A 202 4.95 -0.41 14.20
C VAL A 202 4.56 1.00 13.77
N TYR A 203 3.27 1.29 13.66
CA TYR A 203 2.78 2.61 13.22
C TYR A 203 3.34 3.75 14.07
N CYS A 204 3.31 3.62 15.39
CA CYS A 204 3.79 4.68 16.29
C CYS A 204 5.30 4.85 16.28
N LEU A 205 6.06 3.79 15.95
CA LEU A 205 7.52 3.90 15.77
C LEU A 205 7.88 4.78 14.58
N GLU A 206 7.09 4.71 13.54
CA GLU A 206 7.36 5.40 12.29
C GLU A 206 6.74 6.80 12.22
N LYS A 207 6.17 7.29 13.32
CA LYS A 207 5.41 8.55 13.36
C LYS A 207 6.17 9.71 12.73
N GLU A 208 7.46 9.89 13.02
CA GLU A 208 8.28 10.94 12.41
C GLU A 208 8.34 10.81 10.88
N THR A 209 8.52 9.59 10.38
CA THR A 209 8.55 9.30 8.94
C THR A 209 7.18 9.54 8.30
N LEU A 210 6.10 9.09 8.97
CA LEU A 210 4.73 9.26 8.51
C LEU A 210 4.37 10.74 8.43
N ASP A 211 4.60 11.49 9.50
CA ASP A 211 4.32 12.92 9.58
C ASP A 211 5.09 13.70 8.50
N LEU A 212 6.36 13.35 8.27
CA LEU A 212 7.19 13.96 7.22
C LEU A 212 6.63 13.68 5.82
N CYS A 213 6.15 12.47 5.57
CA CYS A 213 5.51 12.12 4.30
C CYS A 213 4.20 12.90 4.10
N PHE A 214 3.32 12.94 5.10
CA PHE A 214 2.06 13.68 5.02
C PHE A 214 2.28 15.19 4.79
N GLN A 215 3.20 15.80 5.52
CA GLN A 215 3.54 17.23 5.36
C GLN A 215 4.09 17.59 3.98
N ASN A 216 4.65 16.62 3.27
CA ASN A 216 5.25 16.82 1.94
C ASN A 216 4.41 16.21 0.80
N ASN A 217 3.16 15.81 1.05
CA ASN A 217 2.28 15.17 0.07
C ASN A 217 2.90 13.93 -0.58
N ILE A 218 3.63 13.12 0.19
CA ILE A 218 4.22 11.86 -0.27
C ILE A 218 3.26 10.74 0.10
N GLN A 219 2.79 10.00 -0.91
CA GLN A 219 1.92 8.86 -0.71
C GLN A 219 2.63 7.77 0.10
N LEU A 220 2.07 7.41 1.24
CA LEU A 220 2.53 6.27 2.03
C LEU A 220 1.97 4.97 1.47
N ILE A 221 2.83 3.95 1.38
CA ILE A 221 2.46 2.60 0.99
C ILE A 221 2.92 1.65 2.08
N ALA A 222 1.96 0.94 2.68
CA ALA A 222 2.20 0.00 3.78
C ALA A 222 2.48 -1.40 3.24
N TYR A 223 3.73 -1.85 3.29
CA TYR A 223 3.99 -3.27 3.12
C TYR A 223 3.86 -4.00 4.47
N SER A 224 3.59 -5.31 4.42
CA SER A 224 3.30 -6.13 5.61
C SER A 224 2.23 -5.52 6.53
N PRO A 225 1.09 -5.04 5.99
CA PRO A 225 0.08 -4.36 6.78
C PRO A 225 -0.62 -5.29 7.79
N LEU A 226 -0.46 -6.61 7.61
CA LEU A 226 -0.95 -7.65 8.52
C LEU A 226 0.18 -8.32 9.33
N GLY A 227 1.40 -7.75 9.35
CA GLY A 227 2.51 -8.22 10.17
C GLY A 227 3.41 -9.29 9.54
N PHE A 228 3.21 -9.70 8.28
CA PHE A 228 4.04 -10.71 7.60
C PHE A 228 4.23 -12.00 8.42
N ASN A 229 5.47 -12.40 8.76
CA ASN A 229 5.77 -13.59 9.55
C ASN A 229 5.26 -13.48 11.00
N ALA A 230 5.12 -12.27 11.53
CA ALA A 230 4.52 -11.98 12.83
C ALA A 230 3.02 -11.63 12.75
N ALA A 231 2.31 -12.10 11.73
CA ALA A 231 0.88 -11.81 11.54
C ALA A 231 0.00 -12.23 12.74
N THR A 232 0.42 -13.19 13.53
CA THR A 232 -0.28 -13.60 14.76
C THR A 232 -0.41 -12.44 15.76
N PHE A 233 0.56 -11.53 15.86
CA PHE A 233 0.45 -10.37 16.73
C PHE A 233 -0.71 -9.45 16.31
N VAL A 234 -0.85 -9.18 15.02
CA VAL A 234 -1.93 -8.32 14.50
C VAL A 234 -3.27 -9.06 14.51
N LEU A 235 -3.32 -10.29 13.99
CA LEU A 235 -4.58 -11.00 13.76
C LEU A 235 -5.20 -11.59 15.04
N GLN A 236 -4.40 -11.83 16.09
CA GLN A 236 -4.86 -12.37 17.38
C GLN A 236 -4.85 -11.33 18.50
N ASP A 237 -4.65 -10.05 18.17
CA ASP A 237 -4.71 -8.97 19.14
C ASP A 237 -6.12 -8.85 19.73
N THR A 238 -6.24 -8.98 21.04
CA THR A 238 -7.54 -9.01 21.73
C THR A 238 -8.28 -7.67 21.67
N GLY A 239 -7.55 -6.54 21.71
CA GLY A 239 -8.14 -5.21 21.55
C GLY A 239 -8.72 -5.02 20.16
N MET A 240 -7.96 -5.40 19.14
CA MET A 240 -8.42 -5.35 17.75
C MET A 240 -9.58 -6.34 17.49
N GLN A 241 -9.53 -7.55 18.05
CA GLN A 241 -10.62 -8.51 17.93
C GLN A 241 -11.93 -7.97 18.51
N THR A 242 -11.86 -7.30 19.67
CA THR A 242 -13.05 -6.70 20.30
C THR A 242 -13.70 -5.65 19.39
N ILE A 243 -12.91 -4.77 18.78
CA ILE A 243 -13.43 -3.76 17.83
C ILE A 243 -13.98 -4.44 16.58
N ALA A 244 -13.23 -5.39 16.00
CA ALA A 244 -13.64 -6.09 14.79
C ALA A 244 -14.98 -6.83 14.98
N GLU A 245 -15.17 -7.50 16.12
CA GLU A 245 -16.44 -8.15 16.50
C GLU A 245 -17.58 -7.13 16.64
N GLU A 246 -17.32 -5.97 17.25
CA GLU A 246 -18.35 -4.93 17.44
C GLU A 246 -18.89 -4.40 16.11
N ILE A 247 -18.04 -4.25 15.09
CA ILE A 247 -18.43 -3.74 13.76
C ILE A 247 -18.68 -4.84 12.72
N GLY A 248 -18.54 -6.13 13.10
CA GLY A 248 -18.89 -7.28 12.27
C GLY A 248 -17.92 -7.55 11.12
N ILE A 249 -16.62 -7.27 11.30
CA ILE A 249 -15.56 -7.55 10.33
C ILE A 249 -14.46 -8.41 10.95
N THR A 250 -13.51 -8.88 10.14
CA THR A 250 -12.34 -9.58 10.66
C THR A 250 -11.25 -8.62 11.16
N THR A 251 -10.37 -9.10 12.04
CA THR A 251 -9.21 -8.31 12.50
C THR A 251 -8.30 -7.92 11.34
N ALA A 252 -8.19 -8.77 10.31
CA ALA A 252 -7.46 -8.43 9.10
C ALA A 252 -8.10 -7.23 8.37
N GLN A 253 -9.42 -7.25 8.20
CA GLN A 253 -10.15 -6.13 7.61
C GLN A 253 -10.05 -4.86 8.44
N LEU A 254 -10.12 -4.97 9.77
CA LEU A 254 -9.94 -3.84 10.68
C LEU A 254 -8.57 -3.18 10.51
N SER A 255 -7.48 -3.98 10.52
CA SER A 255 -6.12 -3.47 10.34
C SER A 255 -5.95 -2.74 9.00
N LEU A 256 -6.44 -3.32 7.91
CA LEU A 256 -6.35 -2.72 6.59
C LEU A 256 -7.22 -1.46 6.46
N ALA A 257 -8.47 -1.51 6.91
CA ALA A 257 -9.38 -0.38 6.83
C ALA A 257 -8.94 0.81 7.70
N TRP A 258 -8.30 0.55 8.84
CA TRP A 258 -7.71 1.60 9.67
C TRP A 258 -6.56 2.32 8.95
N LEU A 259 -5.66 1.59 8.25
CA LEU A 259 -4.61 2.22 7.45
C LEU A 259 -5.20 2.98 6.25
N LEU A 260 -6.20 2.40 5.57
CA LEU A 260 -6.91 3.05 4.46
C LEU A 260 -7.60 4.35 4.90
N SER A 261 -8.21 4.37 6.10
CA SER A 261 -8.85 5.58 6.65
C SER A 261 -7.87 6.74 6.88
N LYS A 262 -6.57 6.41 7.02
CA LYS A 262 -5.47 7.38 7.12
C LYS A 262 -4.88 7.73 5.74
N LYS A 263 -5.53 7.36 4.64
CA LYS A 263 -5.06 7.56 3.25
C LYS A 263 -3.71 6.85 2.97
N ILE A 264 -3.39 5.80 3.72
CA ILE A 264 -2.20 4.95 3.51
C ILE A 264 -2.59 3.80 2.57
N CYS A 265 -1.90 3.69 1.43
CA CYS A 265 -2.07 2.56 0.52
C CYS A 265 -1.61 1.26 1.20
N VAL A 266 -2.40 0.21 1.13
CA VAL A 266 -2.07 -1.10 1.72
C VAL A 266 -1.86 -2.15 0.64
N ILE A 267 -0.83 -3.00 0.80
CA ILE A 267 -0.49 -4.03 -0.18
C ILE A 267 -0.46 -5.43 0.47
N PRO A 268 -1.61 -5.90 1.01
CA PRO A 268 -1.69 -7.25 1.55
C PRO A 268 -1.42 -8.30 0.48
N LYS A 269 -0.88 -9.45 0.87
CA LYS A 269 -0.61 -10.59 -0.01
C LYS A 269 -1.28 -11.84 0.52
N SER A 270 -1.95 -12.57 -0.35
CA SER A 270 -2.42 -13.94 -0.05
C SER A 270 -2.41 -14.82 -1.30
N ASN A 271 -2.02 -16.09 -1.13
CA ASN A 271 -2.20 -17.12 -2.16
C ASN A 271 -3.61 -17.71 -2.15
N ASN A 272 -4.41 -17.45 -1.11
CA ASN A 272 -5.76 -17.96 -0.95
C ASN A 272 -6.78 -16.92 -1.43
N ILE A 273 -7.61 -17.29 -2.41
CA ILE A 273 -8.60 -16.40 -3.03
C ILE A 273 -9.64 -15.87 -2.02
N LEU A 274 -10.02 -16.65 -1.01
CA LEU A 274 -10.97 -16.19 0.01
C LEU A 274 -10.37 -15.07 0.85
N ARG A 275 -9.08 -15.20 1.23
CA ARG A 275 -8.36 -14.13 1.91
C ARG A 275 -8.08 -12.93 1.00
N GLN A 276 -7.92 -13.14 -0.32
CA GLN A 276 -7.82 -12.02 -1.27
C GLN A 276 -9.13 -11.21 -1.27
N LYS A 277 -10.28 -11.88 -1.33
CA LYS A 277 -11.61 -11.24 -1.24
C LYS A 277 -11.82 -10.52 0.09
N GLU A 278 -11.48 -11.19 1.21
CA GLU A 278 -11.55 -10.62 2.55
C GLU A 278 -10.72 -9.33 2.65
N ASN A 279 -9.45 -9.38 2.25
CA ASN A 279 -8.56 -8.22 2.28
C ASN A 279 -9.07 -7.10 1.36
N PHE A 280 -9.58 -7.43 0.16
CA PHE A 280 -10.08 -6.43 -0.77
C PHE A 280 -11.33 -5.72 -0.26
N ALA A 281 -12.20 -6.44 0.45
CA ALA A 281 -13.40 -5.88 1.06
C ALA A 281 -13.12 -4.92 2.24
N SER A 282 -11.87 -4.80 2.70
CA SER A 282 -11.51 -3.84 3.76
C SER A 282 -11.82 -2.38 3.38
N LYS A 283 -11.79 -2.04 2.09
CA LYS A 283 -12.16 -0.71 1.59
C LYS A 283 -13.61 -0.33 1.93
N ASP A 284 -14.51 -1.32 2.00
CA ASP A 284 -15.93 -1.11 2.27
C ASP A 284 -16.19 -0.88 3.78
N ALA A 285 -15.19 -1.18 4.64
CA ALA A 285 -15.26 -1.01 6.08
C ALA A 285 -14.68 0.33 6.59
N ILE A 286 -14.10 1.15 5.71
CA ILE A 286 -13.40 2.40 6.10
C ILE A 286 -14.29 3.29 6.95
N TYR A 287 -15.53 3.53 6.51
CA TYR A 287 -16.46 4.40 7.24
C TYR A 287 -16.75 3.91 8.66
N ASN A 288 -16.98 2.60 8.85
CA ASN A 288 -17.22 2.02 10.15
C ASN A 288 -15.99 2.14 11.07
N VAL A 289 -14.80 1.96 10.52
CA VAL A 289 -13.53 2.01 11.26
C VAL A 289 -13.18 3.44 11.69
N LEU A 290 -13.61 4.47 10.96
CA LEU A 290 -13.39 5.86 11.36
C LEU A 290 -13.94 6.18 12.76
N HIS A 291 -15.03 5.55 13.17
CA HIS A 291 -15.60 5.73 14.51
C HIS A 291 -14.74 5.13 15.64
N PHE A 292 -13.79 4.27 15.29
CA PHE A 292 -12.86 3.62 16.22
C PHE A 292 -11.40 4.02 15.97
N SER A 293 -11.17 5.08 15.21
CA SER A 293 -9.82 5.52 14.86
C SER A 293 -8.99 5.82 16.10
N ASP A 294 -9.56 6.53 17.08
CA ASP A 294 -8.89 6.88 18.34
C ASP A 294 -8.60 5.62 19.18
N ASP A 295 -9.53 4.65 19.23
CA ASP A 295 -9.32 3.39 19.94
C ASP A 295 -8.20 2.57 19.27
N MET A 296 -8.15 2.57 17.93
CA MET A 296 -7.08 1.90 17.19
C MET A 296 -5.73 2.60 17.36
N ASP A 297 -5.70 3.93 17.44
CA ASP A 297 -4.49 4.69 17.71
C ASP A 297 -3.97 4.39 19.11
N GLN A 298 -4.84 4.36 20.13
CA GLN A 298 -4.47 3.96 21.51
C GLN A 298 -3.97 2.50 21.58
N ILE A 299 -4.61 1.58 20.85
CA ILE A 299 -4.14 0.19 20.74
C ILE A 299 -2.73 0.18 20.15
N SER A 300 -2.49 0.92 19.07
CA SER A 300 -1.18 0.99 18.43
C SER A 300 -0.11 1.58 19.36
N GLU A 301 -0.41 2.64 20.09
CA GLU A 301 0.49 3.26 21.08
C GLU A 301 0.87 2.32 22.23
N GLY A 302 -0.05 1.44 22.62
CA GLY A 302 0.16 0.45 23.67
C GLY A 302 0.92 -0.81 23.26
N LYS A 303 1.33 -0.96 21.97
CA LYS A 303 2.04 -2.16 21.51
C LYS A 303 3.52 -2.15 21.87
N ASP A 304 4.08 -3.36 22.06
CA ASP A 304 5.53 -3.55 22.14
C ASP A 304 6.12 -3.88 20.76
N PRO A 305 6.67 -2.88 20.07
CA PRO A 305 7.23 -3.09 18.76
C PRO A 305 8.50 -3.94 18.78
N LYS A 306 9.23 -4.00 19.91
CA LYS A 306 10.47 -4.79 20.03
C LYS A 306 10.16 -6.29 19.95
N ALA A 307 9.14 -6.74 20.68
CA ALA A 307 8.69 -8.13 20.64
C ALA A 307 8.25 -8.53 19.23
N PHE A 308 7.48 -7.68 18.57
CA PHE A 308 7.03 -7.87 17.18
C PHE A 308 8.23 -7.96 16.21
N LEU A 309 9.19 -7.06 16.31
CA LEU A 309 10.36 -7.01 15.42
C LEU A 309 11.28 -8.22 15.64
N LEU A 310 11.47 -8.65 16.89
CA LEU A 310 12.26 -9.86 17.20
C LEU A 310 11.63 -11.12 16.61
N ASP A 311 10.33 -11.31 16.78
CA ASP A 311 9.60 -12.46 16.20
C ASP A 311 9.68 -12.46 14.66
N THR A 312 9.52 -11.29 14.03
CA THR A 312 9.68 -11.15 12.57
C THR A 312 11.08 -11.54 12.11
N ALA A 313 12.10 -11.14 12.88
CA ALA A 313 13.50 -11.44 12.59
C ALA A 313 13.83 -12.94 12.71
N GLU A 314 13.36 -13.59 13.77
CA GLU A 314 13.58 -15.02 13.99
C GLU A 314 12.92 -15.85 12.89
N LYS A 315 11.66 -15.62 12.59
CA LYS A 315 10.93 -16.32 11.53
C LYS A 315 11.52 -16.08 10.13
N SER A 316 12.06 -14.89 9.87
CA SER A 316 12.74 -14.62 8.60
C SER A 316 14.04 -15.41 8.45
N LYS A 317 14.74 -15.72 9.55
CA LYS A 317 15.94 -16.60 9.52
C LYS A 317 15.57 -18.04 9.23
N GLU A 318 14.48 -18.54 9.83
CA GLU A 318 13.97 -19.91 9.61
C GLU A 318 13.57 -20.14 8.15
N ASP A 319 12.95 -19.14 7.51
CA ASP A 319 12.51 -19.21 6.12
C ASP A 319 13.67 -19.03 5.09
N GLY A 320 14.91 -18.83 5.54
CA GLY A 320 16.06 -18.54 4.68
C GLY A 320 15.99 -17.20 3.98
N ASN A 321 15.04 -16.38 4.35
CA ASN A 321 14.83 -15.03 3.81
C ASN A 321 15.63 -14.02 4.61
N ARG A 322 16.70 -13.49 4.03
CA ARG A 322 17.41 -12.32 4.56
C ARG A 322 16.55 -11.05 4.33
N VAL A 323 15.31 -11.02 4.81
CA VAL A 323 14.53 -9.80 4.82
C VAL A 323 15.00 -8.95 6.00
N SER A 324 15.91 -8.11 5.67
CA SER A 324 16.25 -6.79 6.22
C SER A 324 15.90 -6.50 7.69
N LEU A 325 16.60 -7.16 8.61
CA LEU A 325 16.96 -6.56 9.90
C LEU A 325 17.93 -5.36 9.73
N LEU A 326 18.34 -5.07 8.49
CA LEU A 326 19.34 -4.05 8.14
C LEU A 326 18.78 -2.62 8.12
N VAL A 327 17.50 -2.43 8.35
CA VAL A 327 16.86 -1.11 8.26
C VAL A 327 16.88 -0.37 9.59
N TRP A 328 17.26 -1.03 10.70
CA TRP A 328 17.17 -0.49 12.07
C TRP A 328 18.52 -0.15 12.74
N ASN A 329 19.64 -0.12 11.98
CA ASN A 329 20.93 0.37 12.50
C ASN A 329 21.37 1.65 11.82
#